data_195ec5d373eaa1106924dae99a768e68
#
_entry.id   195ec5d373eaa1106924dae99a768e68
#
_cell.length_a   1.000
_cell.length_b   1.000
_cell.length_c   1.000
_cell.angle_alpha   90.00
_cell.angle_beta   90.00
_cell.angle_gamma   90.00
#
_symmetry.space_group_name_H-M   'P 1'
#
loop_
_entity.id
_entity.type
_entity.pdbx_description
1 polymer ?
#
loop_
_entity_poly.entity_id
_entity_poly.type
_entity_poly.pdbx_seq_one_letter_code
_entity_poly.pdbx_strand_id
1 'polypeptide(L)'
;MSKSPDHYHASTHDVVNQPVALENYNLFEQDLALQAAVEREGAGQARDDLRHYGHWAGQAETIDLGHQANLNKPTFRTHDRFGHRVDEVSFHPAYHELMRVALEHGLHSTPWTDPAPGAQVARAARFYLHSQVEAAHCCPVTMTFAAIPTLQRQPELAKLWMPKILANSYDPRNLPDTEKNSVTIGMAMTEKQGGSDVRANTTRAYPVGQHGPGQAYELVGHKWFVSAPMCDAFLVLAQTDAGLSCFLMPRWRPDGSKNPWQIQQLKNKMGNVANASSAVELRGALAWMVGEEGRGVRTIIDMVAMTRFDCMTGSAAGMRQALAQANHHCRHRSAFGARLNEQPLMQNVLADLAIESEAAMTYALRVARALDNQSNEHERLLARPAPPVGNYWICYRPPTHAYEALDCIRCSGLMSYLLTPRLV
;
A
#
# COMPACT_ATOMS: atom_id res chain seq x y z
N MET A 1 7.47 18.56 -34.93
CA MET A 1 8.71 17.90 -35.45
C MET A 1 9.08 18.54 -36.76
N SER A 2 10.18 19.30 -36.84
CA SER A 2 10.67 19.88 -38.10
C SER A 2 11.24 18.76 -38.97
N LYS A 3 10.66 18.53 -40.12
CA LYS A 3 11.26 17.66 -41.15
C LYS A 3 12.58 18.29 -41.57
N SER A 4 13.70 17.59 -41.38
CA SER A 4 14.96 17.96 -41.95
C SER A 4 14.85 17.95 -43.49
N PRO A 5 15.20 19.03 -44.19
CA PRO A 5 14.92 19.16 -45.63
C PRO A 5 15.75 18.26 -46.54
N ASP A 6 16.80 17.61 -46.02
CA ASP A 6 17.87 17.08 -46.86
C ASP A 6 17.89 15.53 -47.07
N HIS A 7 16.89 14.81 -46.57
CA HIS A 7 16.90 13.34 -46.63
C HIS A 7 15.55 12.72 -47.08
N TYR A 8 15.06 13.09 -48.23
CA TYR A 8 13.81 12.56 -48.80
C TYR A 8 13.73 11.02 -48.91
N HIS A 9 14.87 10.33 -48.95
CA HIS A 9 14.97 8.88 -49.02
C HIS A 9 15.50 8.21 -47.77
N ALA A 10 15.62 8.95 -46.66
CA ALA A 10 16.13 8.43 -45.41
C ALA A 10 14.99 7.88 -44.45
N SER A 11 13.73 8.15 -44.78
CA SER A 11 12.60 7.58 -44.01
C SER A 11 12.46 6.10 -44.39
N THR A 12 12.59 5.23 -43.40
CA THR A 12 12.46 3.78 -43.58
C THR A 12 11.02 3.31 -43.42
N HIS A 13 10.19 3.99 -42.61
CA HIS A 13 8.79 3.64 -42.33
C HIS A 13 8.07 4.77 -41.61
N ASP A 14 6.74 4.68 -41.62
CA ASP A 14 5.87 5.45 -40.71
C ASP A 14 5.45 4.55 -39.54
N VAL A 15 5.35 5.11 -38.34
CA VAL A 15 4.84 4.40 -37.14
C VAL A 15 3.32 4.36 -37.22
N VAL A 16 2.78 3.21 -37.58
CA VAL A 16 1.33 2.97 -37.71
C VAL A 16 0.90 1.80 -36.84
N ASN A 17 -0.42 1.67 -36.60
CA ASN A 17 -1.02 0.52 -35.89
C ASN A 17 -0.47 0.35 -34.47
N GLN A 18 -0.18 1.45 -33.79
CA GLN A 18 0.21 1.49 -32.38
C GLN A 18 -0.84 2.28 -31.58
N PRO A 19 -1.16 1.84 -30.34
CA PRO A 19 -2.02 2.63 -29.47
C PRO A 19 -1.30 3.91 -29.02
N VAL A 20 -2.08 4.96 -28.78
CA VAL A 20 -1.64 6.11 -27.98
C VAL A 20 -1.52 5.68 -26.51
N ALA A 21 -0.80 6.45 -25.69
CA ALA A 21 -0.75 6.17 -24.27
C ALA A 21 -2.16 6.22 -23.63
N LEU A 22 -2.41 5.33 -22.66
CA LEU A 22 -3.63 5.36 -21.86
C LEU A 22 -3.44 6.36 -20.71
N GLU A 23 -3.77 7.60 -20.97
CA GLU A 23 -3.62 8.73 -20.03
C GLU A 23 -4.71 9.78 -20.28
N ASN A 24 -4.84 10.75 -19.37
CA ASN A 24 -5.85 11.81 -19.44
C ASN A 24 -7.29 11.27 -19.53
N TYR A 25 -7.58 10.26 -18.71
CA TYR A 25 -8.90 9.64 -18.61
C TYR A 25 -9.34 9.59 -17.13
N ASN A 26 -10.61 9.33 -16.90
CA ASN A 26 -11.12 9.21 -15.53
C ASN A 26 -11.24 7.74 -15.14
N LEU A 27 -10.43 7.28 -14.16
CA LEU A 27 -10.42 5.90 -13.70
C LEU A 27 -11.77 5.46 -13.14
N PHE A 28 -12.47 6.36 -12.43
CA PHE A 28 -13.77 6.03 -11.83
C PHE A 28 -14.88 5.97 -12.90
N GLU A 29 -14.92 6.91 -13.84
CA GLU A 29 -15.94 6.95 -14.90
C GLU A 29 -15.77 5.79 -15.91
N GLN A 30 -14.56 5.32 -16.12
CA GLN A 30 -14.27 4.16 -16.99
C GLN A 30 -14.50 2.81 -16.30
N ASP A 31 -14.84 2.79 -15.00
CA ASP A 31 -15.11 1.57 -14.23
C ASP A 31 -16.56 1.50 -13.79
N LEU A 32 -17.42 1.04 -14.69
CA LEU A 32 -18.87 0.93 -14.41
C LEU A 32 -19.18 -0.06 -13.28
N ALA A 33 -18.37 -1.12 -13.16
CA ALA A 33 -18.52 -2.10 -12.08
C ALA A 33 -18.20 -1.47 -10.72
N LEU A 34 -17.16 -0.63 -10.62
CA LEU A 34 -16.83 0.13 -9.42
C LEU A 34 -17.96 1.10 -9.04
N GLN A 35 -18.50 1.85 -10.02
CA GLN A 35 -19.60 2.78 -9.77
C GLN A 35 -20.83 2.05 -9.21
N ALA A 36 -21.21 0.93 -9.83
CA ALA A 36 -22.33 0.10 -9.37
C ALA A 36 -22.07 -0.49 -7.96
N ALA A 37 -20.84 -0.92 -7.68
CA ALA A 37 -20.46 -1.45 -6.37
C ALA A 37 -20.50 -0.38 -5.27
N VAL A 38 -20.00 0.83 -5.53
CA VAL A 38 -20.06 1.98 -4.59
C VAL A 38 -21.50 2.29 -4.19
N GLU A 39 -22.44 2.34 -5.15
CA GLU A 39 -23.86 2.55 -4.88
C GLU A 39 -24.46 1.38 -4.08
N ARG A 40 -24.25 0.15 -4.53
CA ARG A 40 -24.82 -1.07 -3.91
C ARG A 40 -24.32 -1.25 -2.47
N GLU A 41 -23.08 -0.94 -2.19
CA GLU A 41 -22.48 -1.12 -0.87
C GLU A 41 -22.68 0.09 0.06
N GLY A 42 -23.42 1.12 -0.38
CA GLY A 42 -23.92 2.21 0.46
C GLY A 42 -23.00 3.42 0.58
N ALA A 43 -22.15 3.67 -0.42
CA ALA A 43 -21.28 4.86 -0.46
C ALA A 43 -21.60 5.80 -1.65
N GLY A 44 -22.84 5.79 -2.14
CA GLY A 44 -23.28 6.63 -3.27
C GLY A 44 -23.02 8.13 -3.07
N GLN A 45 -23.07 8.60 -1.83
CA GLN A 45 -22.75 10.00 -1.46
C GLN A 45 -21.30 10.40 -1.78
N ALA A 46 -20.37 9.44 -1.89
CA ALA A 46 -18.98 9.69 -2.23
C ALA A 46 -18.71 9.76 -3.75
N ARG A 47 -19.75 9.58 -4.59
CA ARG A 47 -19.60 9.45 -6.05
C ARG A 47 -18.86 10.62 -6.69
N ASP A 48 -19.21 11.86 -6.31
CA ASP A 48 -18.59 13.05 -6.90
C ASP A 48 -17.13 13.19 -6.46
N ASP A 49 -16.81 12.91 -5.21
CA ASP A 49 -15.45 12.89 -4.71
C ASP A 49 -14.61 11.80 -5.41
N LEU A 50 -15.14 10.59 -5.55
CA LEU A 50 -14.47 9.49 -6.28
C LEU A 50 -14.28 9.82 -7.76
N ARG A 51 -15.20 10.55 -8.38
CA ARG A 51 -15.06 11.02 -9.76
C ARG A 51 -13.91 12.03 -9.88
N HIS A 52 -13.82 12.99 -8.97
CA HIS A 52 -12.72 13.95 -8.96
C HIS A 52 -11.37 13.24 -8.71
N TYR A 53 -11.36 12.28 -7.79
CA TYR A 53 -10.17 11.49 -7.51
C TYR A 53 -9.74 10.62 -8.70
N GLY A 54 -10.71 9.97 -9.36
CA GLY A 54 -10.47 9.18 -10.57
C GLY A 54 -9.95 10.02 -11.74
N HIS A 55 -10.40 11.28 -11.84
CA HIS A 55 -9.86 12.23 -12.82
C HIS A 55 -8.38 12.55 -12.54
N TRP A 56 -8.05 12.89 -11.27
CA TRP A 56 -6.65 13.11 -10.86
C TRP A 56 -5.78 11.89 -11.14
N ALA A 57 -6.23 10.70 -10.76
CA ALA A 57 -5.47 9.46 -10.92
C ALA A 57 -5.15 9.10 -12.38
N GLY A 58 -5.96 9.55 -13.33
CA GLY A 58 -5.79 9.28 -14.77
C GLY A 58 -5.04 10.34 -15.56
N GLN A 59 -4.60 11.43 -14.93
CA GLN A 59 -3.81 12.45 -15.62
C GLN A 59 -2.41 11.94 -15.98
N ALA A 60 -1.89 12.38 -17.12
CA ALA A 60 -0.55 12.00 -17.58
C ALA A 60 0.53 12.29 -16.54
N GLU A 61 0.46 13.44 -15.89
CA GLU A 61 1.40 13.87 -14.85
C GLU A 61 1.31 12.96 -13.61
N THR A 62 0.11 12.53 -13.22
CA THR A 62 -0.09 11.62 -12.09
C THR A 62 0.43 10.21 -12.40
N ILE A 63 0.16 9.71 -13.59
CA ILE A 63 0.69 8.43 -14.06
C ILE A 63 2.22 8.47 -14.09
N ASP A 64 2.83 9.59 -14.54
CA ASP A 64 4.28 9.76 -14.53
C ASP A 64 4.87 9.76 -13.11
N LEU A 65 4.19 10.30 -12.11
CA LEU A 65 4.64 10.18 -10.70
C LEU A 65 4.83 8.71 -10.30
N GLY A 66 3.90 7.83 -10.66
CA GLY A 66 4.03 6.39 -10.41
C GLY A 66 5.24 5.79 -11.12
N HIS A 67 5.49 6.18 -12.38
CA HIS A 67 6.66 5.77 -13.15
C HIS A 67 7.95 6.24 -12.50
N GLN A 68 8.06 7.52 -12.18
CA GLN A 68 9.25 8.11 -11.58
C GLN A 68 9.58 7.48 -10.21
N ALA A 69 8.58 7.24 -9.38
CA ALA A 69 8.77 6.59 -8.08
C ALA A 69 9.34 5.17 -8.22
N ASN A 70 8.92 4.41 -9.24
CA ASN A 70 9.42 3.05 -9.49
C ASN A 70 10.78 3.01 -10.20
N LEU A 71 11.06 3.95 -11.09
CA LEU A 71 12.36 4.05 -11.77
C LEU A 71 13.47 4.47 -10.79
N ASN A 72 13.15 5.35 -9.85
CA ASN A 72 14.10 5.89 -8.90
C ASN A 72 13.90 5.24 -7.52
N LYS A 73 14.46 4.04 -7.35
CA LYS A 73 14.36 3.27 -6.11
C LYS A 73 14.91 4.04 -4.91
N PRO A 74 14.38 3.79 -3.69
CA PRO A 74 14.91 4.39 -2.46
C PRO A 74 16.40 4.09 -2.28
N THR A 75 17.13 5.08 -1.78
CA THR A 75 18.56 4.95 -1.44
C THR A 75 18.74 4.97 0.07
N PHE A 76 19.79 4.30 0.55
CA PHE A 76 20.04 4.14 1.97
C PHE A 76 21.43 4.65 2.34
N ARG A 77 21.49 5.47 3.37
CA ARG A 77 22.71 5.99 3.96
C ARG A 77 22.78 5.60 5.43
N THR A 78 23.76 4.75 5.78
CA THR A 78 23.97 4.27 7.16
C THR A 78 24.63 5.31 8.05
N HIS A 79 25.64 6.02 7.54
CA HIS A 79 26.43 6.98 8.27
C HIS A 79 26.57 8.30 7.50
N ASP A 80 26.79 9.38 8.24
CA ASP A 80 27.19 10.67 7.66
C ASP A 80 28.68 10.67 7.28
N ARG A 81 29.16 11.81 6.73
CA ARG A 81 30.56 11.97 6.33
C ARG A 81 31.57 11.96 7.50
N PHE A 82 31.08 12.06 8.74
CA PHE A 82 31.90 12.06 9.95
C PHE A 82 31.87 10.71 10.68
N GLY A 83 31.13 9.72 10.18
CA GLY A 83 30.99 8.41 10.76
C GLY A 83 29.86 8.25 11.79
N HIS A 84 29.04 9.29 12.01
CA HIS A 84 27.85 9.16 12.85
C HIS A 84 26.76 8.37 12.15
N ARG A 85 26.15 7.43 12.87
CA ARG A 85 25.06 6.61 12.32
C ARG A 85 23.80 7.47 12.13
N VAL A 86 23.29 7.51 10.90
CA VAL A 86 22.09 8.29 10.53
C VAL A 86 20.90 7.45 10.14
N ASP A 87 21.11 6.25 9.61
CA ASP A 87 20.05 5.31 9.17
C ASP A 87 18.93 6.02 8.39
N GLU A 88 19.31 6.70 7.31
CA GLU A 88 18.41 7.51 6.51
C GLU A 88 18.10 6.84 5.17
N VAL A 89 16.83 6.75 4.85
CA VAL A 89 16.34 6.31 3.53
C VAL A 89 15.75 7.50 2.82
N SER A 90 16.26 7.78 1.63
CA SER A 90 15.79 8.88 0.78
C SER A 90 14.97 8.33 -0.37
N PHE A 91 13.87 9.02 -0.68
CA PHE A 91 12.95 8.68 -1.76
C PHE A 91 12.95 9.77 -2.83
N HIS A 92 12.55 9.40 -4.04
CA HIS A 92 12.34 10.36 -5.12
C HIS A 92 11.18 11.33 -4.79
N PRO A 93 11.21 12.60 -5.25
CA PRO A 93 10.12 13.55 -5.01
C PRO A 93 8.74 13.04 -5.43
N ALA A 94 8.64 12.24 -6.49
CA ALA A 94 7.40 11.63 -6.94
C ALA A 94 6.76 10.71 -5.88
N TYR A 95 7.58 9.94 -5.13
CA TYR A 95 7.09 9.15 -4.00
C TYR A 95 6.48 10.03 -2.92
N HIS A 96 7.15 11.13 -2.59
CA HIS A 96 6.66 12.07 -1.57
C HIS A 96 5.36 12.75 -2.01
N GLU A 97 5.21 13.06 -3.30
CA GLU A 97 3.98 13.64 -3.84
C GLU A 97 2.81 12.64 -3.76
N LEU A 98 3.02 11.37 -4.14
CA LEU A 98 2.03 10.32 -4.01
C LEU A 98 1.60 10.11 -2.55
N MET A 99 2.56 10.10 -1.61
CA MET A 99 2.29 10.04 -0.17
C MET A 99 1.48 11.25 0.31
N ARG A 100 1.83 12.46 -0.14
CA ARG A 100 1.13 13.70 0.21
C ARG A 100 -0.34 13.61 -0.19
N VAL A 101 -0.61 13.26 -1.44
CA VAL A 101 -1.99 13.15 -1.93
C VAL A 101 -2.76 12.05 -1.17
N ALA A 102 -2.14 10.89 -0.93
CA ALA A 102 -2.78 9.81 -0.18
C ALA A 102 -3.21 10.24 1.22
N LEU A 103 -2.34 10.94 1.96
CA LEU A 103 -2.63 11.36 3.33
C LEU A 103 -3.59 12.56 3.38
N GLU A 104 -3.42 13.56 2.50
CA GLU A 104 -4.32 14.72 2.43
C GLU A 104 -5.76 14.33 2.08
N HIS A 105 -5.95 13.29 1.27
CA HIS A 105 -7.27 12.71 0.98
C HIS A 105 -7.73 11.65 1.99
N GLY A 106 -7.05 11.52 3.12
CA GLY A 106 -7.49 10.69 4.25
C GLY A 106 -7.51 9.18 3.97
N LEU A 107 -6.67 8.65 3.07
CA LEU A 107 -6.63 7.21 2.80
C LEU A 107 -6.23 6.39 4.03
N HIS A 108 -5.57 7.02 5.00
CA HIS A 108 -5.16 6.41 6.27
C HIS A 108 -6.12 6.71 7.43
N SER A 109 -7.03 7.68 7.30
CA SER A 109 -7.73 8.26 8.45
C SER A 109 -9.26 8.33 8.30
N THR A 110 -9.80 8.50 7.09
CA THR A 110 -11.20 8.91 6.87
C THR A 110 -12.24 8.08 7.66
N PRO A 111 -12.23 6.73 7.64
CA PRO A 111 -13.25 5.97 8.38
C PRO A 111 -13.13 6.09 9.91
N TRP A 112 -11.98 6.53 10.41
CA TRP A 112 -11.72 6.71 11.83
C TRP A 112 -12.05 8.13 12.32
N THR A 113 -11.91 9.13 11.46
CA THR A 113 -12.20 10.53 11.78
C THR A 113 -13.64 10.90 11.49
N ASP A 114 -14.25 10.29 10.48
CA ASP A 114 -15.63 10.49 10.06
C ASP A 114 -16.32 9.13 9.81
N PRO A 115 -16.81 8.47 10.87
CA PRO A 115 -17.41 7.14 10.80
C PRO A 115 -18.87 7.19 10.26
N ALA A 116 -19.10 7.87 9.15
CA ALA A 116 -20.38 7.91 8.48
C ALA A 116 -20.70 6.56 7.79
N PRO A 117 -21.98 6.21 7.55
CA PRO A 117 -22.35 5.04 6.76
C PRO A 117 -21.67 5.07 5.38
N GLY A 118 -21.02 3.97 5.00
CA GLY A 118 -20.29 3.85 3.74
C GLY A 118 -18.86 4.44 3.76
N ALA A 119 -18.36 4.90 4.91
CA ALA A 119 -17.02 5.51 5.00
C ALA A 119 -15.90 4.53 4.63
N GLN A 120 -15.98 3.27 5.06
CA GLN A 120 -15.02 2.23 4.68
C GLN A 120 -15.11 1.91 3.18
N VAL A 121 -16.33 1.88 2.62
CA VAL A 121 -16.55 1.63 1.18
C VAL A 121 -15.97 2.78 0.35
N ALA A 122 -16.25 4.04 0.72
CA ALA A 122 -15.71 5.21 0.05
C ALA A 122 -14.17 5.25 0.11
N ARG A 123 -13.61 4.97 1.30
CA ARG A 123 -12.15 4.88 1.49
C ARG A 123 -11.55 3.75 0.65
N ALA A 124 -12.16 2.56 0.63
CA ALA A 124 -11.68 1.43 -0.15
C ALA A 124 -11.71 1.72 -1.67
N ALA A 125 -12.77 2.36 -2.16
CA ALA A 125 -12.86 2.78 -3.55
C ALA A 125 -11.78 3.81 -3.91
N ARG A 126 -11.51 4.78 -3.04
CA ARG A 126 -10.43 5.76 -3.23
C ARG A 126 -9.05 5.08 -3.20
N PHE A 127 -8.82 4.15 -2.28
CA PHE A 127 -7.59 3.36 -2.20
C PHE A 127 -7.39 2.49 -3.45
N TYR A 128 -8.47 1.91 -3.99
CA TYR A 128 -8.46 1.16 -5.24
C TYR A 128 -8.08 2.04 -6.45
N LEU A 129 -8.61 3.26 -6.55
CA LEU A 129 -8.23 4.21 -7.59
C LEU A 129 -6.76 4.65 -7.45
N HIS A 130 -6.33 4.94 -6.22
CA HIS A 130 -4.96 5.39 -5.92
C HIS A 130 -3.91 4.31 -6.23
N SER A 131 -4.21 3.06 -5.86
CA SER A 131 -3.30 1.92 -6.09
C SER A 131 -3.07 1.61 -7.56
N GLN A 132 -3.96 2.06 -8.46
CA GLN A 132 -3.76 1.94 -9.91
C GLN A 132 -2.69 2.90 -10.45
N VAL A 133 -2.40 3.98 -9.74
CA VAL A 133 -1.30 4.90 -10.07
C VAL A 133 0.04 4.28 -9.68
N GLU A 134 0.18 3.91 -8.41
CA GLU A 134 1.39 3.26 -7.87
C GLU A 134 1.04 2.54 -6.55
N ALA A 135 1.36 1.26 -6.44
CA ALA A 135 0.94 0.45 -5.30
C ALA A 135 1.94 0.42 -4.14
N ALA A 136 3.23 0.67 -4.38
CA ALA A 136 4.26 0.45 -3.37
C ALA A 136 4.19 1.46 -2.22
N HIS A 137 3.96 2.76 -2.51
CA HIS A 137 3.81 3.79 -1.48
C HIS A 137 2.52 3.63 -0.66
N CYS A 138 1.54 2.85 -1.13
CA CYS A 138 0.36 2.51 -0.35
C CYS A 138 0.69 1.67 0.90
N CYS A 139 1.87 1.04 0.99
CA CYS A 139 2.28 0.24 2.13
C CYS A 139 2.33 1.02 3.45
N PRO A 140 3.05 2.16 3.60
CA PRO A 140 2.96 2.99 4.81
C PRO A 140 1.57 3.58 5.04
N VAL A 141 0.80 3.88 3.99
CA VAL A 141 -0.58 4.36 4.11
C VAL A 141 -1.47 3.32 4.78
N THR A 142 -1.43 2.08 4.30
CA THR A 142 -2.22 0.99 4.90
C THR A 142 -1.75 0.63 6.31
N MET A 143 -0.45 0.62 6.59
CA MET A 143 0.05 0.34 7.94
C MET A 143 -0.40 1.41 8.94
N THR A 144 -0.39 2.68 8.54
CA THR A 144 -0.87 3.81 9.36
C THR A 144 -2.38 3.68 9.62
N PHE A 145 -3.19 3.40 8.59
CA PHE A 145 -4.62 3.12 8.71
C PHE A 145 -4.91 1.95 9.67
N ALA A 146 -4.18 0.86 9.50
CA ALA A 146 -4.41 -0.39 10.20
C ALA A 146 -3.92 -0.39 11.65
N ALA A 147 -3.02 0.51 12.04
CA ALA A 147 -2.48 0.60 13.39
C ALA A 147 -3.52 1.10 14.42
N ILE A 148 -4.53 1.82 13.97
CA ILE A 148 -5.49 2.53 14.83
C ILE A 148 -6.22 1.61 15.81
N PRO A 149 -6.90 0.51 15.36
CA PRO A 149 -7.61 -0.37 16.30
C PRO A 149 -6.68 -1.07 17.31
N THR A 150 -5.42 -1.31 16.92
CA THR A 150 -4.41 -1.87 17.83
C THR A 150 -3.99 -0.85 18.90
N LEU A 151 -3.73 0.40 18.50
CA LEU A 151 -3.34 1.47 19.43
C LEU A 151 -4.46 1.84 20.39
N GLN A 152 -5.72 1.78 19.98
CA GLN A 152 -6.89 2.01 20.82
C GLN A 152 -6.99 1.06 22.03
N ARG A 153 -6.29 -0.10 21.97
CA ARG A 153 -6.19 -1.04 23.11
C ARG A 153 -5.33 -0.51 24.26
N GLN A 154 -4.56 0.57 24.02
CA GLN A 154 -3.74 1.24 25.05
C GLN A 154 -4.07 2.74 25.04
N PRO A 155 -5.09 3.18 25.83
CA PRO A 155 -5.64 4.54 25.76
C PRO A 155 -4.63 5.66 25.99
N GLU A 156 -3.65 5.47 26.87
CA GLU A 156 -2.62 6.49 27.17
C GLU A 156 -1.73 6.73 25.94
N LEU A 157 -1.31 5.68 25.25
CA LEU A 157 -0.51 5.78 24.02
C LEU A 157 -1.37 6.31 22.86
N ALA A 158 -2.62 5.83 22.76
CA ALA A 158 -3.55 6.33 21.74
C ALA A 158 -3.76 7.84 21.87
N LYS A 159 -3.95 8.36 23.07
CA LYS A 159 -4.11 9.81 23.34
C LYS A 159 -2.93 10.64 22.84
N LEU A 160 -1.71 10.11 22.91
CA LEU A 160 -0.50 10.80 22.48
C LEU A 160 -0.30 10.74 20.95
N TRP A 161 -0.58 9.59 20.36
CA TRP A 161 -0.21 9.32 18.96
C TRP A 161 -1.35 9.57 17.95
N MET A 162 -2.60 9.28 18.33
CA MET A 162 -3.74 9.37 17.42
C MET A 162 -3.95 10.73 16.78
N PRO A 163 -3.78 11.90 17.46
CA PRO A 163 -3.96 13.19 16.81
C PRO A 163 -3.04 13.40 15.61
N LYS A 164 -1.80 12.88 15.66
CA LYS A 164 -0.83 12.99 14.57
C LYS A 164 -0.98 11.90 13.51
N ILE A 165 -1.40 10.69 13.92
CA ILE A 165 -1.70 9.59 13.01
C ILE A 165 -2.89 9.94 12.12
N LEU A 166 -3.92 10.59 12.68
CA LEU A 166 -5.15 10.93 11.97
C LEU A 166 -5.08 12.28 11.21
N ALA A 167 -3.97 13.00 11.31
CA ALA A 167 -3.81 14.26 10.62
C ALA A 167 -3.73 14.06 9.09
N ASN A 168 -4.61 14.72 8.35
CA ASN A 168 -4.62 14.68 6.89
C ASN A 168 -3.53 15.57 6.29
N SER A 169 -2.29 15.28 6.64
CA SER A 169 -1.09 15.96 6.14
C SER A 169 0.06 14.96 6.05
N TYR A 170 1.04 15.26 5.22
CA TYR A 170 2.25 14.46 5.07
C TYR A 170 3.48 15.23 5.51
N ASP A 171 4.20 14.70 6.48
CA ASP A 171 5.44 15.29 6.98
C ASP A 171 6.61 14.29 6.76
N PRO A 172 7.39 14.44 5.67
CA PRO A 172 8.49 13.53 5.35
C PRO A 172 9.75 13.74 6.18
N ARG A 173 9.80 14.76 7.05
CA ARG A 173 11.02 15.12 7.78
C ARG A 173 11.45 14.00 8.73
N ASN A 174 12.75 13.78 8.83
CA ASN A 174 13.34 12.80 9.75
C ASN A 174 13.63 13.47 11.10
N LEU A 175 12.57 13.74 11.86
CA LEU A 175 12.58 14.45 13.14
C LEU A 175 11.83 13.67 14.21
N PRO A 176 12.03 13.97 15.49
CA PRO A 176 11.16 13.50 16.57
C PRO A 176 9.69 13.80 16.29
N ASP A 177 8.80 12.90 16.71
CA ASP A 177 7.36 13.07 16.50
C ASP A 177 6.82 14.36 17.14
N THR A 178 7.44 14.86 18.21
CA THR A 178 7.09 16.13 18.87
C THR A 178 7.26 17.35 17.96
N GLU A 179 8.15 17.28 16.96
CA GLU A 179 8.45 18.35 16.00
C GLU A 179 7.69 18.18 14.66
N LYS A 180 6.86 17.14 14.56
CA LYS A 180 6.11 16.83 13.34
C LYS A 180 4.62 17.13 13.49
N ASN A 181 4.00 17.50 12.36
CA ASN A 181 2.56 17.77 12.28
C ASN A 181 1.74 16.48 12.09
N SER A 182 2.33 15.48 11.44
CA SER A 182 1.73 14.18 11.19
C SER A 182 2.78 13.09 11.27
N VAL A 183 2.35 11.86 11.53
CA VAL A 183 3.22 10.70 11.65
C VAL A 183 2.64 9.51 10.91
N THR A 184 3.52 8.62 10.46
CA THR A 184 3.17 7.34 9.86
C THR A 184 3.59 6.20 10.78
N ILE A 185 2.81 5.11 10.77
CA ILE A 185 3.06 3.94 11.59
C ILE A 185 3.39 2.74 10.69
N GLY A 186 4.45 2.04 11.05
CA GLY A 186 4.85 0.78 10.44
C GLY A 186 4.56 -0.43 11.32
N MET A 187 4.94 -1.62 10.86
CA MET A 187 4.94 -2.83 11.66
C MET A 187 6.21 -3.66 11.43
N ALA A 188 6.67 -4.35 12.47
CA ALA A 188 7.88 -5.14 12.45
C ALA A 188 7.68 -6.47 13.21
N MET A 189 7.26 -7.51 12.48
CA MET A 189 6.94 -8.82 13.06
C MET A 189 7.92 -9.92 12.65
N THR A 190 8.23 -9.99 11.34
CA THR A 190 9.02 -11.07 10.74
C THR A 190 10.47 -11.03 11.16
N GLU A 191 11.02 -12.18 11.56
CA GLU A 191 12.44 -12.38 11.85
C GLU A 191 13.09 -13.30 10.80
N LYS A 192 14.43 -13.51 10.87
CA LYS A 192 15.16 -14.30 9.86
C LYS A 192 14.64 -15.74 9.71
N GLN A 193 14.18 -16.36 10.80
CA GLN A 193 13.63 -17.71 10.81
C GLN A 193 12.21 -17.80 10.20
N GLY A 194 11.52 -16.68 9.97
CA GLY A 194 10.22 -16.66 9.32
C GLY A 194 9.24 -15.65 9.91
N GLY A 195 8.08 -15.51 9.25
CA GLY A 195 7.01 -14.60 9.63
C GLY A 195 5.65 -15.29 9.81
N SER A 196 5.49 -16.53 9.32
CA SER A 196 4.23 -17.28 9.47
C SER A 196 4.01 -17.76 10.91
N ASP A 197 5.07 -18.23 11.57
CA ASP A 197 5.05 -18.58 12.99
C ASP A 197 5.77 -17.52 13.82
N VAL A 198 5.11 -16.39 14.04
CA VAL A 198 5.67 -15.29 14.85
C VAL A 198 5.87 -15.62 16.32
N ARG A 199 5.28 -16.74 16.82
CA ARG A 199 5.50 -17.21 18.18
C ARG A 199 6.92 -17.69 18.40
N ALA A 200 7.60 -18.11 17.32
CA ALA A 200 9.00 -18.49 17.31
C ALA A 200 9.96 -17.28 17.27
N ASN A 201 9.48 -16.06 17.37
CA ASN A 201 10.32 -14.86 17.43
C ASN A 201 11.25 -14.90 18.62
N THR A 202 12.49 -14.44 18.41
CA THR A 202 13.58 -14.44 19.39
C THR A 202 13.91 -13.04 19.93
N THR A 203 13.41 -11.97 19.31
CA THR A 203 13.54 -10.60 19.84
C THR A 203 12.94 -10.54 21.24
N ARG A 204 13.68 -10.02 22.22
CA ARG A 204 13.27 -9.91 23.62
C ARG A 204 13.00 -8.46 24.01
N ALA A 205 12.08 -8.31 24.96
CA ALA A 205 11.72 -7.05 25.60
C ALA A 205 12.10 -7.12 27.08
N TYR A 206 12.89 -6.16 27.53
CA TYR A 206 13.33 -6.01 28.90
C TYR A 206 12.66 -4.78 29.53
N PRO A 207 11.98 -4.90 30.67
CA PRO A 207 11.28 -3.76 31.27
C PRO A 207 12.25 -2.68 31.77
N VAL A 208 11.91 -1.42 31.55
CA VAL A 208 12.61 -0.27 32.11
C VAL A 208 11.83 0.21 33.34
N GLY A 209 12.10 -0.38 34.48
CA GLY A 209 11.35 -0.13 35.72
C GLY A 209 10.18 -1.08 35.90
N GLN A 210 8.94 -0.57 35.83
CA GLN A 210 7.74 -1.39 35.94
C GLN A 210 7.48 -2.17 34.63
N HIS A 211 6.78 -3.30 34.75
CA HIS A 211 6.37 -4.10 33.60
C HIS A 211 4.84 -4.13 33.44
N GLY A 212 4.36 -4.55 32.27
CA GLY A 212 2.96 -4.66 31.93
C GLY A 212 2.47 -3.61 30.93
N PRO A 213 1.16 -3.54 30.67
CA PRO A 213 0.55 -2.65 29.70
C PRO A 213 0.92 -1.17 29.91
N GLY A 214 1.28 -0.47 28.83
CA GLY A 214 1.66 0.94 28.86
C GLY A 214 3.05 1.22 29.41
N GLN A 215 3.75 0.24 29.98
CA GLN A 215 5.08 0.44 30.54
C GLN A 215 6.17 0.40 29.47
N ALA A 216 7.32 1.00 29.78
CA ALA A 216 8.48 1.11 28.90
C ALA A 216 9.35 -0.15 28.94
N TYR A 217 9.88 -0.54 27.79
CA TYR A 217 10.77 -1.67 27.61
C TYR A 217 11.90 -1.32 26.66
N GLU A 218 13.03 -1.97 26.80
CA GLU A 218 14.10 -2.02 25.81
C GLU A 218 13.99 -3.31 24.98
N LEU A 219 13.90 -3.15 23.66
CA LEU A 219 13.84 -4.25 22.72
C LEU A 219 15.24 -4.60 22.22
N VAL A 220 15.61 -5.89 22.29
CA VAL A 220 16.88 -6.41 21.81
C VAL A 220 16.64 -7.59 20.88
N GLY A 221 17.16 -7.53 19.65
CA GLY A 221 16.99 -8.56 18.65
C GLY A 221 17.05 -8.02 17.23
N HIS A 222 16.29 -8.62 16.32
CA HIS A 222 16.29 -8.24 14.92
C HIS A 222 14.90 -8.40 14.28
N LYS A 223 14.67 -7.65 13.19
CA LYS A 223 13.56 -7.90 12.27
C LYS A 223 14.11 -8.02 10.85
N TRP A 224 13.60 -9.00 10.12
CA TRP A 224 14.16 -9.37 8.83
C TRP A 224 13.50 -8.66 7.64
N PHE A 225 12.22 -8.33 7.76
CA PHE A 225 11.48 -7.66 6.70
C PHE A 225 10.60 -6.56 7.30
N VAL A 226 11.10 -5.34 7.25
CA VAL A 226 10.39 -4.15 7.75
C VAL A 226 10.21 -3.18 6.60
N SER A 227 8.97 -3.02 6.19
CA SER A 227 8.59 -2.07 5.14
C SER A 227 8.49 -0.66 5.68
N ALA A 228 8.77 0.32 4.82
CA ALA A 228 8.72 1.74 5.13
C ALA A 228 9.53 2.09 6.41
N PRO A 229 10.85 1.83 6.46
CA PRO A 229 11.65 2.01 7.67
C PRO A 229 11.77 3.46 8.13
N MET A 230 11.26 4.41 7.36
CA MET A 230 11.16 5.83 7.72
C MET A 230 9.81 6.19 8.37
N CYS A 231 8.88 5.26 8.60
CA CYS A 231 7.73 5.49 9.48
C CYS A 231 8.19 5.98 10.86
N ASP A 232 7.39 6.82 11.50
CA ASP A 232 7.77 7.51 12.73
C ASP A 232 7.76 6.60 13.96
N ALA A 233 6.89 5.58 13.94
CA ALA A 233 6.87 4.51 14.93
C ALA A 233 6.44 3.18 14.30
N PHE A 234 6.65 2.09 15.03
CA PHE A 234 6.34 0.73 14.59
C PHE A 234 5.62 -0.04 15.69
N LEU A 235 4.63 -0.84 15.28
CA LEU A 235 4.12 -1.91 16.13
C LEU A 235 5.03 -3.14 15.96
N VAL A 236 5.66 -3.56 17.06
CA VAL A 236 6.70 -4.58 17.11
C VAL A 236 6.26 -5.73 17.99
N LEU A 237 6.54 -6.97 17.59
CA LEU A 237 6.40 -8.14 18.46
C LEU A 237 7.75 -8.54 19.07
N ALA A 238 7.77 -8.72 20.41
CA ALA A 238 8.93 -9.19 21.15
C ALA A 238 8.50 -10.08 22.33
N GLN A 239 9.40 -10.98 22.75
CA GLN A 239 9.17 -11.89 23.88
C GLN A 239 9.42 -11.17 25.21
N THR A 240 8.48 -11.28 26.12
CA THR A 240 8.66 -11.06 27.56
C THR A 240 8.71 -12.41 28.28
N ASP A 241 8.84 -12.42 29.61
CA ASP A 241 8.78 -13.66 30.38
C ASP A 241 7.38 -14.29 30.38
N ALA A 242 6.33 -13.47 30.17
CA ALA A 242 4.94 -13.94 30.00
C ALA A 242 4.62 -14.39 28.56
N GLY A 243 5.53 -14.21 27.61
CA GLY A 243 5.37 -14.59 26.21
C GLY A 243 5.37 -13.43 25.21
N LEU A 244 5.02 -13.75 23.96
CA LEU A 244 5.05 -12.77 22.87
C LEU A 244 4.08 -11.62 23.09
N SER A 245 4.57 -10.40 23.16
CA SER A 245 3.86 -9.16 23.46
C SER A 245 4.01 -8.14 22.35
N CYS A 246 3.10 -7.16 22.29
CA CYS A 246 3.08 -6.10 21.29
C CYS A 246 3.58 -4.79 21.89
N PHE A 247 4.39 -4.05 21.12
CA PHE A 247 4.99 -2.79 21.56
C PHE A 247 4.86 -1.72 20.48
N LEU A 248 4.62 -0.48 20.91
CA LEU A 248 4.79 0.71 20.08
C LEU A 248 6.22 1.23 20.28
N MET A 249 7.02 1.24 19.22
CA MET A 249 8.42 1.65 19.22
C MET A 249 8.61 2.85 18.28
N PRO A 250 8.85 4.06 18.79
CA PRO A 250 9.17 5.21 17.96
C PRO A 250 10.61 5.16 17.44
N ARG A 251 10.87 5.83 16.32
CA ARG A 251 12.25 6.00 15.79
C ARG A 251 13.09 6.98 16.58
N TRP A 252 12.47 7.87 17.34
CA TRP A 252 13.12 8.84 18.21
C TRP A 252 12.67 8.62 19.64
N ARG A 253 13.58 8.79 20.58
CA ARG A 253 13.29 8.75 22.00
C ARG A 253 12.66 10.08 22.44
N PRO A 254 11.95 10.11 23.60
CA PRO A 254 11.37 11.35 24.13
C PRO A 254 12.38 12.46 24.43
N ASP A 255 13.65 12.10 24.65
CA ASP A 255 14.74 13.05 24.85
C ASP A 255 15.28 13.67 23.55
N GLY A 256 14.69 13.35 22.39
CA GLY A 256 15.11 13.81 21.09
C GLY A 256 16.30 13.07 20.49
N SER A 257 16.84 12.04 21.15
CA SER A 257 17.87 11.18 20.61
C SER A 257 17.26 10.11 19.70
N LYS A 258 18.05 9.60 18.74
CA LYS A 258 17.62 8.48 17.91
C LYS A 258 17.48 7.21 18.74
N ASN A 259 16.35 6.53 18.57
CA ASN A 259 16.17 5.21 19.14
C ASN A 259 17.16 4.22 18.48
N PRO A 260 17.78 3.28 19.22
CA PRO A 260 18.70 2.27 18.66
C PRO A 260 17.99 1.24 17.76
N TRP A 261 17.32 1.70 16.77
CA TRP A 261 16.75 1.01 15.63
C TRP A 261 17.72 1.17 14.47
N GLN A 262 18.48 0.10 14.18
CA GLN A 262 19.58 0.15 13.22
C GLN A 262 19.22 -0.57 11.94
N ILE A 263 19.05 0.18 10.86
CA ILE A 263 18.82 -0.39 9.52
C ILE A 263 20.13 -1.00 9.04
N GLN A 264 20.11 -2.28 8.67
CA GLN A 264 21.29 -3.00 8.20
C GLN A 264 21.42 -2.94 6.68
N GLN A 265 20.29 -3.11 5.99
CA GLN A 265 20.24 -3.05 4.52
C GLN A 265 18.83 -2.84 4.02
N LEU A 266 18.68 -2.33 2.81
CA LEU A 266 17.43 -2.40 2.06
C LEU A 266 17.36 -3.71 1.27
N LYS A 267 16.15 -4.24 1.13
CA LYS A 267 15.87 -5.43 0.32
C LYS A 267 15.86 -5.08 -1.17
N ASN A 268 16.59 -5.83 -1.98
CA ASN A 268 16.42 -5.78 -3.43
C ASN A 268 15.22 -6.65 -3.82
N LYS A 269 14.09 -6.01 -4.10
CA LYS A 269 12.81 -6.66 -4.35
C LYS A 269 12.50 -6.71 -5.85
N MET A 270 11.73 -7.70 -6.28
CA MET A 270 11.22 -7.81 -7.65
C MET A 270 10.07 -6.84 -7.91
N GLY A 271 9.19 -6.64 -6.93
CA GLY A 271 8.04 -5.73 -6.97
C GLY A 271 8.01 -4.74 -5.80
N ASN A 272 7.07 -3.81 -5.82
CA ASN A 272 6.92 -2.73 -4.82
C ASN A 272 8.23 -1.97 -4.58
N VAL A 273 8.95 -1.66 -5.66
CA VAL A 273 10.32 -1.16 -5.59
C VAL A 273 10.40 0.30 -5.10
N ALA A 274 9.34 1.08 -5.30
CA ALA A 274 9.25 2.45 -4.80
C ALA A 274 9.15 2.52 -3.26
N ASN A 275 8.68 1.45 -2.59
CA ASN A 275 8.68 1.36 -1.14
C ASN A 275 9.96 0.68 -0.64
N ALA A 276 10.68 1.31 0.29
CA ALA A 276 11.81 0.70 0.97
C ALA A 276 11.34 -0.44 1.88
N SER A 277 12.08 -1.56 1.90
CA SER A 277 11.93 -2.61 2.90
C SER A 277 13.31 -2.99 3.42
N SER A 278 13.44 -3.21 4.72
CA SER A 278 14.74 -3.29 5.38
C SER A 278 14.87 -4.52 6.30
N ALA A 279 16.12 -4.90 6.58
CA ALA A 279 16.48 -5.68 7.75
C ALA A 279 16.99 -4.72 8.82
N VAL A 280 16.58 -4.93 10.08
CA VAL A 280 16.93 -4.05 11.19
C VAL A 280 17.40 -4.84 12.40
N GLU A 281 18.27 -4.21 13.22
CA GLU A 281 18.65 -4.66 14.55
C GLU A 281 18.17 -3.69 15.61
N LEU A 282 17.67 -4.23 16.71
CA LEU A 282 17.21 -3.53 17.89
C LEU A 282 18.27 -3.70 18.98
N ARG A 283 18.89 -2.61 19.41
CA ARG A 283 20.00 -2.62 20.36
C ARG A 283 19.64 -1.84 21.62
N GLY A 284 18.57 -2.27 22.32
CA GLY A 284 17.99 -1.54 23.43
C GLY A 284 17.04 -0.45 22.92
N ALA A 285 16.26 -0.74 21.88
CA ALA A 285 15.30 0.20 21.34
C ALA A 285 14.14 0.40 22.32
N LEU A 286 13.91 1.65 22.75
CA LEU A 286 12.85 2.01 23.70
C LEU A 286 11.48 1.84 23.03
N ALA A 287 10.57 1.18 23.72
CA ALA A 287 9.21 0.92 23.25
C ALA A 287 8.23 0.84 24.42
N TRP A 288 6.95 0.98 24.17
CA TRP A 288 5.89 0.87 25.18
C TRP A 288 4.98 -0.30 24.83
N MET A 289 4.64 -1.12 25.86
CA MET A 289 3.74 -2.24 25.68
C MET A 289 2.34 -1.78 25.31
N VAL A 290 1.76 -2.40 24.29
CA VAL A 290 0.37 -2.19 23.83
C VAL A 290 -0.45 -3.42 24.17
N GLY A 291 -1.50 -3.23 24.97
CA GLY A 291 -2.38 -4.32 25.40
C GLY A 291 -1.73 -5.26 26.42
N GLU A 292 -2.30 -6.44 26.61
CA GLU A 292 -1.90 -7.40 27.63
C GLU A 292 -0.58 -8.09 27.33
N GLU A 293 0.26 -8.28 28.34
CA GLU A 293 1.51 -9.03 28.26
C GLU A 293 1.25 -10.51 27.89
N GLY A 294 2.09 -11.07 27.02
CA GLY A 294 1.93 -12.44 26.48
C GLY A 294 0.78 -12.59 25.45
N ARG A 295 0.07 -11.50 25.11
CA ARG A 295 -1.03 -11.51 24.16
C ARG A 295 -0.74 -10.78 22.86
N GLY A 296 0.52 -10.62 22.48
CA GLY A 296 0.95 -9.79 21.36
C GLY A 296 0.30 -10.14 20.01
N VAL A 297 0.12 -11.42 19.70
CA VAL A 297 -0.58 -11.83 18.47
C VAL A 297 -2.05 -11.38 18.49
N ARG A 298 -2.73 -11.56 19.62
CA ARG A 298 -4.13 -11.12 19.78
C ARG A 298 -4.27 -9.60 19.69
N THR A 299 -3.25 -8.88 20.14
CA THR A 299 -3.22 -7.41 20.10
C THR A 299 -3.03 -6.90 18.68
N ILE A 300 -2.08 -7.46 17.92
CA ILE A 300 -1.72 -6.96 16.59
C ILE A 300 -2.61 -7.51 15.46
N ILE A 301 -3.45 -8.52 15.74
CA ILE A 301 -4.24 -9.20 14.69
C ILE A 301 -5.24 -8.26 14.01
N ASP A 302 -5.72 -7.23 14.70
CA ASP A 302 -6.62 -6.23 14.14
C ASP A 302 -5.88 -5.41 13.06
N MET A 303 -4.64 -5.01 13.33
CA MET A 303 -3.79 -4.37 12.32
C MET A 303 -3.56 -5.29 11.12
N VAL A 304 -3.26 -6.57 11.36
CA VAL A 304 -3.06 -7.56 10.28
C VAL A 304 -4.33 -7.76 9.46
N ALA A 305 -5.51 -7.76 10.07
CA ALA A 305 -6.77 -7.88 9.34
C ALA A 305 -7.01 -6.68 8.41
N MET A 306 -6.74 -5.47 8.88
CA MET A 306 -6.87 -4.24 8.07
C MET A 306 -5.84 -4.17 6.95
N THR A 307 -4.58 -4.56 7.19
CA THR A 307 -3.59 -4.62 6.11
C THR A 307 -3.93 -5.68 5.07
N ARG A 308 -4.49 -6.82 5.45
CA ARG A 308 -4.99 -7.84 4.51
C ARG A 308 -6.14 -7.31 3.65
N PHE A 309 -7.05 -6.55 4.26
CA PHE A 309 -8.12 -5.87 3.53
C PHE A 309 -7.56 -4.93 2.45
N ASP A 310 -6.58 -4.11 2.78
CA ASP A 310 -5.94 -3.23 1.80
C ASP A 310 -5.09 -3.98 0.77
N CYS A 311 -4.41 -5.06 1.15
CA CYS A 311 -3.69 -5.90 0.20
C CYS A 311 -4.62 -6.49 -0.87
N MET A 312 -5.80 -6.97 -0.49
CA MET A 312 -6.76 -7.47 -1.48
C MET A 312 -7.33 -6.36 -2.34
N THR A 313 -7.59 -5.16 -1.78
CA THR A 313 -8.09 -3.99 -2.52
C THR A 313 -7.06 -3.49 -3.53
N GLY A 314 -5.80 -3.37 -3.12
CA GLY A 314 -4.69 -3.01 -4.00
C GLY A 314 -4.40 -4.05 -5.07
N SER A 315 -4.54 -5.34 -4.75
CA SER A 315 -4.41 -6.42 -5.73
C SER A 315 -5.53 -6.37 -6.79
N ALA A 316 -6.77 -6.13 -6.38
CA ALA A 316 -7.90 -5.92 -7.30
C ALA A 316 -7.66 -4.68 -8.20
N ALA A 317 -7.08 -3.61 -7.65
CA ALA A 317 -6.68 -2.43 -8.39
C ALA A 317 -5.62 -2.74 -9.47
N GLY A 318 -4.63 -3.56 -9.14
CA GLY A 318 -3.62 -4.04 -10.10
C GLY A 318 -4.24 -4.86 -11.24
N MET A 319 -5.18 -5.76 -10.93
CA MET A 319 -5.93 -6.51 -11.95
C MET A 319 -6.71 -5.57 -12.87
N ARG A 320 -7.38 -4.56 -12.31
CA ARG A 320 -8.11 -3.54 -13.10
C ARG A 320 -7.19 -2.78 -14.04
N GLN A 321 -6.03 -2.36 -13.54
CA GLN A 321 -5.06 -1.61 -14.36
C GLN A 321 -4.50 -2.49 -15.50
N ALA A 322 -4.19 -3.75 -15.22
CA ALA A 322 -3.76 -4.71 -16.24
C ALA A 322 -4.82 -4.89 -17.33
N LEU A 323 -6.07 -5.10 -16.95
CA LEU A 323 -7.21 -5.18 -17.86
C LEU A 323 -7.40 -3.90 -18.68
N ALA A 324 -7.29 -2.71 -18.04
CA ALA A 324 -7.45 -1.42 -18.73
C ALA A 324 -6.40 -1.26 -19.84
N GLN A 325 -5.13 -1.59 -19.57
CA GLN A 325 -4.04 -1.55 -20.56
C GLN A 325 -4.27 -2.56 -21.70
N ALA A 326 -4.65 -3.80 -21.36
CA ALA A 326 -4.94 -4.82 -22.37
C ALA A 326 -6.11 -4.42 -23.28
N ASN A 327 -7.22 -3.94 -22.70
CA ASN A 327 -8.38 -3.46 -23.46
C ASN A 327 -8.03 -2.28 -24.36
N HIS A 328 -7.28 -1.30 -23.81
CA HIS A 328 -6.85 -0.12 -24.58
C HIS A 328 -5.99 -0.55 -25.78
N HIS A 329 -5.01 -1.41 -25.55
CA HIS A 329 -4.17 -1.95 -26.62
C HIS A 329 -5.00 -2.66 -27.72
N CYS A 330 -5.86 -3.58 -27.31
CA CYS A 330 -6.67 -4.37 -28.23
C CYS A 330 -7.69 -3.58 -29.05
N ARG A 331 -8.14 -2.42 -28.54
CA ARG A 331 -9.04 -1.49 -29.27
C ARG A 331 -8.32 -0.69 -30.36
N HIS A 332 -7.01 -0.52 -30.26
CA HIS A 332 -6.24 0.31 -31.20
C HIS A 332 -5.36 -0.53 -32.14
N ARG A 333 -4.92 -1.69 -31.70
CA ARG A 333 -4.07 -2.59 -32.48
C ARG A 333 -4.90 -3.48 -33.40
N SER A 334 -4.48 -3.58 -34.66
CA SER A 334 -5.10 -4.47 -35.65
C SER A 334 -4.15 -5.57 -36.11
N ALA A 335 -4.70 -6.74 -36.39
CA ALA A 335 -4.00 -7.87 -37.05
C ALA A 335 -5.03 -8.67 -37.84
N PHE A 336 -4.58 -9.29 -38.92
CA PHE A 336 -5.44 -10.12 -39.79
C PHE A 336 -6.69 -9.39 -40.31
N GLY A 337 -6.57 -8.08 -40.57
CA GLY A 337 -7.63 -7.26 -41.15
C GLY A 337 -8.69 -6.73 -40.20
N ALA A 338 -8.60 -7.02 -38.87
CA ALA A 338 -9.51 -6.53 -37.87
C ALA A 338 -8.77 -6.06 -36.60
N ARG A 339 -9.44 -5.28 -35.73
CA ARG A 339 -8.89 -4.92 -34.43
C ARG A 339 -8.79 -6.16 -33.54
N LEU A 340 -7.83 -6.17 -32.62
CA LEU A 340 -7.63 -7.33 -31.73
C LEU A 340 -8.88 -7.63 -30.89
N ASN A 341 -9.58 -6.61 -30.37
CA ASN A 341 -10.80 -6.80 -29.60
C ASN A 341 -12.02 -7.25 -30.44
N GLU A 342 -11.90 -7.31 -31.77
CA GLU A 342 -12.92 -7.88 -32.67
C GLU A 342 -12.65 -9.36 -32.99
N GLN A 343 -11.47 -9.86 -32.63
CA GLN A 343 -11.10 -11.27 -32.83
C GLN A 343 -11.78 -12.14 -31.76
N PRO A 344 -12.50 -13.23 -32.13
CA PRO A 344 -13.25 -14.04 -31.17
C PRO A 344 -12.41 -14.61 -30.02
N LEU A 345 -11.19 -15.07 -30.29
CA LEU A 345 -10.30 -15.59 -29.26
C LEU A 345 -9.90 -14.50 -28.26
N MET A 346 -9.57 -13.31 -28.75
CA MET A 346 -9.20 -12.17 -27.90
C MET A 346 -10.39 -11.70 -27.05
N GLN A 347 -11.61 -11.74 -27.60
CA GLN A 347 -12.82 -11.43 -26.85
C GLN A 347 -13.01 -12.36 -25.64
N ASN A 348 -12.75 -13.66 -25.80
CA ASN A 348 -12.81 -14.60 -24.67
C ASN A 348 -11.78 -14.27 -23.59
N VAL A 349 -10.52 -14.02 -23.98
CA VAL A 349 -9.45 -13.68 -23.03
C VAL A 349 -9.77 -12.38 -22.27
N LEU A 350 -10.19 -11.33 -22.99
CA LEU A 350 -10.56 -10.06 -22.35
C LEU A 350 -11.79 -10.19 -21.46
N ALA A 351 -12.75 -11.06 -21.80
CA ALA A 351 -13.93 -11.33 -20.96
C ALA A 351 -13.53 -12.04 -19.67
N ASP A 352 -12.66 -13.05 -19.72
CA ASP A 352 -12.19 -13.76 -18.53
C ASP A 352 -11.42 -12.81 -17.59
N LEU A 353 -10.54 -11.97 -18.14
CA LEU A 353 -9.83 -10.95 -17.38
C LEU A 353 -10.80 -9.94 -16.73
N ALA A 354 -11.85 -9.52 -17.45
CA ALA A 354 -12.85 -8.60 -16.93
C ALA A 354 -13.64 -9.21 -15.77
N ILE A 355 -14.13 -10.44 -15.92
CA ILE A 355 -14.90 -11.15 -14.88
C ILE A 355 -14.07 -11.31 -13.61
N GLU A 356 -12.81 -11.71 -13.70
CA GLU A 356 -11.94 -11.87 -12.54
C GLU A 356 -11.66 -10.53 -11.84
N SER A 357 -11.36 -9.49 -12.61
CA SER A 357 -11.11 -8.14 -12.08
C SER A 357 -12.34 -7.57 -11.37
N GLU A 358 -13.52 -7.68 -11.98
CA GLU A 358 -14.79 -7.22 -11.40
C GLU A 358 -15.16 -8.00 -10.14
N ALA A 359 -14.96 -9.32 -10.13
CA ALA A 359 -15.21 -10.16 -8.96
C ALA A 359 -14.32 -9.78 -7.78
N ALA A 360 -13.02 -9.53 -8.03
CA ALA A 360 -12.06 -9.12 -7.02
C ALA A 360 -12.43 -7.76 -6.39
N MET A 361 -12.73 -6.76 -7.20
CA MET A 361 -13.16 -5.43 -6.77
C MET A 361 -14.50 -5.50 -6.00
N THR A 362 -15.48 -6.21 -6.53
CA THR A 362 -16.81 -6.40 -5.89
C THR A 362 -16.67 -7.03 -4.52
N TYR A 363 -15.82 -8.06 -4.39
CA TYR A 363 -15.56 -8.69 -3.10
C TYR A 363 -14.91 -7.72 -2.11
N ALA A 364 -13.92 -6.94 -2.55
CA ALA A 364 -13.25 -5.95 -1.70
C ALA A 364 -14.23 -4.91 -1.16
N LEU A 365 -15.10 -4.34 -1.99
CA LEU A 365 -16.10 -3.37 -1.53
C LEU A 365 -17.20 -4.02 -0.67
N ARG A 366 -17.58 -5.27 -0.92
CA ARG A 366 -18.50 -6.03 -0.05
C ARG A 366 -17.90 -6.22 1.36
N VAL A 367 -16.60 -6.48 1.45
CA VAL A 367 -15.91 -6.56 2.75
C VAL A 367 -15.83 -5.19 3.42
N ALA A 368 -15.59 -4.12 2.65
CA ALA A 368 -15.63 -2.74 3.17
C ALA A 368 -16.97 -2.42 3.83
N ARG A 369 -18.10 -2.78 3.20
CA ARG A 369 -19.42 -2.63 3.80
C ARG A 369 -19.56 -3.41 5.11
N ALA A 370 -19.03 -4.63 5.17
CA ALA A 370 -19.08 -5.41 6.41
C ALA A 370 -18.29 -4.73 7.54
N LEU A 371 -17.18 -4.06 7.21
CA LEU A 371 -16.40 -3.27 8.16
C LEU A 371 -17.12 -2.00 8.62
N ASP A 372 -17.96 -1.39 7.79
CA ASP A 372 -18.80 -0.24 8.16
C ASP A 372 -19.93 -0.64 9.14
N ASN A 373 -20.51 -1.81 8.98
CA ASN A 373 -21.76 -2.21 9.63
C ASN A 373 -21.56 -3.15 10.82
N GLN A 374 -20.64 -2.85 11.71
CA GLN A 374 -20.29 -3.72 12.86
C GLN A 374 -21.41 -3.89 13.91
N SER A 375 -22.43 -3.03 13.90
CA SER A 375 -23.63 -3.18 14.72
C SER A 375 -24.60 -4.28 14.22
N ASN A 376 -24.54 -4.60 12.94
CA ASN A 376 -25.29 -5.71 12.34
C ASN A 376 -24.52 -7.02 12.59
N GLU A 377 -25.19 -8.02 13.18
CA GLU A 377 -24.56 -9.30 13.54
C GLU A 377 -24.01 -10.04 12.30
N HIS A 378 -24.79 -10.11 11.22
CA HIS A 378 -24.35 -10.76 9.98
C HIS A 378 -23.09 -10.10 9.42
N GLU A 379 -23.07 -8.78 9.34
CA GLU A 379 -21.92 -8.01 8.84
C GLU A 379 -20.69 -8.18 9.74
N ARG A 380 -20.88 -8.13 11.05
CA ARG A 380 -19.83 -8.38 12.04
C ARG A 380 -19.24 -9.78 11.93
N LEU A 381 -20.08 -10.79 11.72
CA LEU A 381 -19.62 -12.17 11.50
C LEU A 381 -18.89 -12.32 10.18
N LEU A 382 -19.34 -11.66 9.10
CA LEU A 382 -18.68 -11.66 7.79
C LEU A 382 -17.34 -10.93 7.82
N ALA A 383 -17.25 -9.77 8.44
CA ALA A 383 -16.04 -8.96 8.53
C ALA A 383 -14.84 -9.70 9.12
N ARG A 384 -15.07 -10.76 9.87
CA ARG A 384 -14.03 -11.51 10.56
C ARG A 384 -13.30 -12.51 9.65
N PRO A 385 -13.95 -13.43 8.89
CA PRO A 385 -13.30 -14.36 7.99
C PRO A 385 -13.02 -13.76 6.60
N ALA A 386 -13.79 -12.76 6.15
CA ALA A 386 -13.73 -12.28 4.78
C ALA A 386 -12.38 -11.63 4.40
N PRO A 387 -11.73 -10.76 5.22
CA PRO A 387 -10.42 -10.20 4.87
C PRO A 387 -9.34 -11.28 4.63
N PRO A 388 -9.11 -12.29 5.50
CA PRO A 388 -8.12 -13.31 5.23
C PRO A 388 -8.46 -14.21 4.03
N VAL A 389 -9.75 -14.54 3.81
CA VAL A 389 -10.18 -15.33 2.64
C VAL A 389 -9.98 -14.53 1.35
N GLY A 390 -10.43 -13.28 1.32
CA GLY A 390 -10.25 -12.40 0.17
C GLY A 390 -8.78 -12.09 -0.11
N ASN A 391 -7.97 -11.86 0.92
CA ASN A 391 -6.54 -11.69 0.77
C ASN A 391 -5.89 -12.91 0.12
N TYR A 392 -6.21 -14.13 0.56
CA TYR A 392 -5.70 -15.34 -0.07
C TYR A 392 -6.16 -15.45 -1.55
N TRP A 393 -7.48 -15.35 -1.79
CA TRP A 393 -8.02 -15.57 -3.12
C TRP A 393 -7.61 -14.49 -4.12
N ILE A 394 -7.73 -13.21 -3.76
CA ILE A 394 -7.43 -12.10 -4.66
C ILE A 394 -5.92 -11.96 -4.85
N CYS A 395 -5.10 -11.93 -3.77
CA CYS A 395 -3.67 -11.71 -3.92
C CYS A 395 -2.91 -12.88 -4.59
N TYR A 396 -3.52 -14.06 -4.68
CA TYR A 396 -2.94 -15.19 -5.40
C TYR A 396 -3.12 -15.09 -6.93
N ARG A 397 -4.15 -14.37 -7.39
CA ARG A 397 -4.53 -14.30 -8.82
C ARG A 397 -3.79 -13.23 -9.65
N PRO A 398 -3.40 -12.06 -9.12
CA PRO A 398 -2.81 -11.00 -9.94
C PRO A 398 -1.62 -11.42 -10.79
N PRO A 399 -0.68 -12.28 -10.36
CA PRO A 399 0.43 -12.69 -11.21
C PRO A 399 -0.04 -13.36 -12.51
N THR A 400 -0.96 -14.33 -12.43
CA THR A 400 -1.50 -15.00 -13.60
C THR A 400 -2.36 -14.07 -14.47
N HIS A 401 -3.21 -13.27 -13.83
CA HIS A 401 -4.06 -12.29 -14.49
C HIS A 401 -3.24 -11.21 -15.23
N ALA A 402 -2.21 -10.67 -14.58
CA ALA A 402 -1.33 -9.67 -15.18
C ALA A 402 -0.47 -10.26 -16.31
N TYR A 403 -0.04 -11.52 -16.18
CA TYR A 403 0.67 -12.23 -17.22
C TYR A 403 -0.20 -12.41 -18.48
N GLU A 404 -1.45 -12.83 -18.33
CA GLU A 404 -2.40 -12.96 -19.44
C GLU A 404 -2.69 -11.60 -20.11
N ALA A 405 -2.88 -10.55 -19.30
CA ALA A 405 -3.02 -9.18 -19.81
C ALA A 405 -1.77 -8.70 -20.55
N LEU A 406 -0.58 -9.07 -20.08
CA LEU A 406 0.70 -8.80 -20.75
C LEU A 406 0.78 -9.49 -22.10
N ASP A 407 0.31 -10.74 -22.18
CA ASP A 407 0.26 -11.49 -23.45
C ASP A 407 -0.68 -10.83 -24.49
N CYS A 408 -1.77 -10.19 -24.04
CA CYS A 408 -2.61 -9.39 -24.94
C CYS A 408 -1.85 -8.22 -25.60
N ILE A 409 -0.87 -7.64 -24.89
CA ILE A 409 -0.04 -6.52 -25.36
C ILE A 409 1.23 -7.03 -26.10
N ARG A 410 1.65 -8.26 -25.82
CA ARG A 410 2.82 -8.94 -26.38
C ARG A 410 4.13 -8.18 -26.14
N CYS A 411 5.01 -8.14 -27.15
CA CYS A 411 6.35 -7.55 -27.05
C CYS A 411 6.35 -6.12 -26.51
N SER A 412 5.34 -5.32 -26.87
CA SER A 412 5.19 -3.95 -26.33
C SER A 412 4.98 -3.96 -24.82
N GLY A 413 4.26 -4.96 -24.28
CA GLY A 413 4.04 -5.11 -22.84
C GLY A 413 5.30 -5.47 -22.05
N LEU A 414 6.32 -6.04 -22.68
CA LEU A 414 7.58 -6.40 -22.03
C LEU A 414 8.54 -5.21 -21.87
N MET A 415 8.24 -4.06 -22.46
CA MET A 415 9.11 -2.89 -22.40
C MET A 415 8.99 -2.17 -21.07
N SER A 416 10.13 -1.80 -20.47
CA SER A 416 10.21 -1.24 -19.11
C SER A 416 9.51 0.10 -18.90
N TYR A 417 9.16 0.82 -19.96
CA TYR A 417 8.41 2.07 -19.90
C TYR A 417 6.88 1.90 -19.86
N LEU A 418 6.37 0.66 -19.97
CA LEU A 418 4.96 0.37 -19.77
C LEU A 418 4.70 -0.05 -18.32
N LEU A 419 3.51 0.27 -17.79
CA LEU A 419 3.11 -0.13 -16.43
C LEU A 419 2.94 -1.65 -16.29
N THR A 420 2.51 -2.31 -17.36
CA THR A 420 2.14 -3.73 -17.35
C THR A 420 3.24 -4.66 -16.80
N PRO A 421 4.55 -4.52 -17.15
CA PRO A 421 5.60 -5.36 -16.59
C PRO A 421 5.84 -5.15 -15.08
N ARG A 422 5.27 -4.10 -14.50
CA ARG A 422 5.39 -3.79 -13.07
C ARG A 422 4.23 -4.32 -12.23
N LEU A 423 3.19 -4.82 -12.91
CA LEU A 423 2.04 -5.47 -12.29
C LEU A 423 2.26 -6.98 -12.14
N VAL A 424 3.22 -7.55 -12.87
CA VAL A 424 3.68 -8.93 -12.78
C VAL A 424 4.86 -9.02 -11.82
#